data_9ca6b735e1abaea5b9352ccd98407016
#
_entry.id   9ca6b735e1abaea5b9352ccd98407016
#
_cell.length_a   1.000
_cell.length_b   1.000
_cell.length_c   1.000
_cell.angle_alpha   90.00
_cell.angle_beta   90.00
_cell.angle_gamma   90.00
#
_symmetry.space_group_name_H-M   'P 1'
#
loop_
_entity.id
_entity.type
_entity.pdbx_description
1 polymer ?
#
loop_
_entity_poly.entity_id
_entity_poly.type
_entity_poly.pdbx_seq_one_letter_code
_entity_poly.pdbx_strand_id
1 'polypeptide(L)' 'MVSSCEDYRLQQQLLVLKRRLAEGKLNPNEQEEIENLIQELERRLGM' A
#
# COMPACT_ATOMS: atom_id res chain seq x y z
N MET A 1 -3.09 21.05 -0.87
CA MET A 1 -3.46 20.52 -0.19
C MET A 1 -4.37 19.63 -0.49
N VAL A 2 -4.53 18.63 -0.19
CA VAL A 2 -5.29 17.95 -0.55
C VAL A 2 -5.96 17.28 0.21
N SER A 3 -6.31 16.85 0.62
CA SER A 3 -7.03 16.29 1.45
C SER A 3 -8.23 15.75 0.83
N SER A 4 -8.21 15.15 -0.17
CA SER A 4 -9.38 14.55 -0.68
C SER A 4 -9.53 13.21 -0.01
N CYS A 5 -10.73 12.68 -0.05
CA CYS A 5 -11.00 11.38 0.54
C CYS A 5 -10.19 10.30 -0.14
N GLU A 6 -9.89 10.49 -1.40
CA GLU A 6 -9.12 9.49 -2.12
C GLU A 6 -7.72 9.36 -1.55
N ASP A 7 -7.08 10.48 -1.28
CA ASP A 7 -5.73 10.45 -0.73
C ASP A 7 -5.72 9.75 0.62
N TYR A 8 -6.71 10.07 1.44
CA TYR A 8 -6.79 9.45 2.76
C TYR A 8 -6.93 7.93 2.63
N ARG A 9 -7.78 7.50 1.70
CA ARG A 9 -7.98 6.08 1.51
C ARG A 9 -6.71 5.40 1.03
N LEU A 10 -6.02 6.01 0.09
CA LEU A 10 -4.80 5.43 -0.44
C LEU A 10 -3.76 5.28 0.66
N GLN A 11 -3.66 6.28 1.52
CA GLN A 11 -2.71 6.20 2.61
C GLN A 11 -3.07 5.09 3.58
N GLN A 12 -4.34 4.96 3.88
CA GLN A 12 -4.78 3.90 4.78
C GLN A 12 -4.47 2.53 4.18
N GLN A 13 -4.75 2.37 2.91
CA GLN A 13 -4.48 1.11 2.26
C GLN A 13 -3.00 0.80 2.23
N LEU A 14 -2.19 1.82 1.97
CA LEU A 14 -0.75 1.64 1.94
C LEU A 14 -0.26 1.16 3.31
N LEU A 15 -0.78 1.76 4.36
CA LEU A 15 -0.37 1.38 5.71
C LEU A 15 -0.73 -0.09 5.99
N VAL A 16 -1.92 -0.49 5.62
CA VAL A 16 -2.36 -1.86 5.86
C VAL A 16 -1.47 -2.85 5.10
N LEU A 17 -1.16 -2.53 3.85
CA LEU A 17 -0.33 -3.42 3.05
C LEU A 17 1.07 -3.54 3.64
N LYS A 18 1.62 -2.44 4.10
CA LYS A 18 2.95 -2.48 4.70
C LYS A 18 2.95 -3.31 5.97
N ARG A 19 1.87 -3.23 6.74
CA ARG A 19 1.78 -4.03 7.95
C ARG A 19 1.75 -5.52 7.62
N ARG A 20 1.02 -5.88 6.58
CA ARG A 20 0.96 -7.28 6.19
C ARG A 20 2.35 -7.80 5.82
N LEU A 21 3.11 -7.00 5.10
CA LEU A 21 4.46 -7.40 4.76
C LEU A 21 5.32 -7.58 6.00
N ALA A 22 5.14 -6.69 6.97
CA ALA A 22 5.94 -6.76 8.18
C ALA A 22 5.63 -8.00 9.00
N GLU A 23 4.40 -8.49 8.89
CA GLU A 23 4.03 -9.67 9.65
C GLU A 23 4.70 -10.92 9.12
N GLY A 24 5.04 -10.93 7.85
CA GLY A 24 5.78 -12.06 7.32
C GLY A 24 5.00 -13.35 7.20
N LYS A 25 3.69 -13.27 7.18
CA LYS A 25 2.87 -14.48 7.07
C LYS A 25 2.32 -14.65 5.67
N LEU A 26 2.93 -14.04 4.68
CA LEU A 26 2.39 -14.08 3.35
C LEU A 26 3.11 -15.10 2.51
N ASN A 27 2.39 -15.66 1.55
CA ASN A 27 3.00 -16.54 0.58
C ASN A 27 3.86 -15.71 -0.36
N PRO A 28 4.82 -16.33 -1.06
CA PRO A 28 5.63 -15.57 -2.00
C PRO A 28 4.80 -14.83 -3.05
N ASN A 29 3.72 -15.47 -3.51
CA ASN A 29 2.87 -14.82 -4.51
C ASN A 29 2.16 -13.62 -3.93
N GLU A 30 1.61 -13.77 -2.73
CA GLU A 30 0.91 -12.68 -2.09
C GLU A 30 1.87 -11.54 -1.76
N GLN A 31 3.06 -11.89 -1.34
CA GLN A 31 4.05 -10.87 -1.00
C GLN A 31 4.36 -10.02 -2.22
N GLU A 32 4.55 -10.68 -3.36
CA GLU A 32 4.86 -9.96 -4.57
C GLU A 32 3.70 -9.04 -4.97
N GLU A 33 2.49 -9.54 -4.86
CA GLU A 33 1.33 -8.73 -5.20
C GLU A 33 1.22 -7.51 -4.31
N ILE A 34 1.44 -7.70 -3.03
CA ILE A 34 1.34 -6.59 -2.10
C ILE A 34 2.43 -5.57 -2.38
N GLU A 35 3.64 -6.03 -2.68
CA GLU A 35 4.70 -5.10 -2.99
C GLU A 35 4.37 -4.28 -4.24
N ASN A 36 3.79 -4.93 -5.24
CA ASN A 36 3.38 -4.21 -6.44
C ASN A 36 2.30 -3.19 -6.13
N LEU A 37 1.35 -3.57 -5.29
CA LEU A 37 0.28 -2.64 -4.91
C LEU A 37 0.84 -1.44 -4.17
N ILE A 38 1.80 -1.68 -3.28
CA ILE A 38 2.41 -0.60 -2.53
C ILE A 38 3.07 0.38 -3.50
N GLN A 39 3.82 -0.13 -4.45
CA GLN A 39 4.48 0.72 -5.41
C GLN A 39 3.47 1.55 -6.20
N GLU A 40 2.39 0.91 -6.59
CA GLU A 40 1.39 1.62 -7.35
C GLU A 40 0.72 2.71 -6.53
N LEU A 41 0.42 2.42 -5.28
CA LEU A 41 -0.19 3.41 -4.41
C LEU A 41 0.75 4.59 -4.18
N GLU A 42 2.03 4.30 -4.00
CA GLU A 42 2.99 5.37 -3.81
C GLU A 42 3.07 6.26 -5.05
N ARG A 43 2.98 5.63 -6.21
CA ARG A 43 2.98 6.43 -7.42
C ARG A 43 1.79 7.36 -7.46
N ARG A 44 0.62 6.84 -7.11
CA ARG A 44 -0.58 7.66 -7.15
C ARG A 44 -0.51 8.80 -6.16
N LEU A 45 0.15 8.55 -5.04
CA LEU A 45 0.28 9.60 -4.04
C LEU A 45 1.37 10.60 -4.38
N GLY A 46 2.13 10.33 -5.43
CA GLY A 46 3.14 11.28 -5.85
C GLY A 46 4.43 11.19 -5.06
N MET A 47 4.70 10.06 -4.48
CA MET A 47 5.94 9.91 -3.72
C MET A 47 7.07 9.39 -4.55
#